data_bced345f31ecabdbcb7c88ab7252b25c
#
_entry.id   bced345f31ecabdbcb7c88ab7252b25c
#
_cell.length_a   1.000
_cell.length_b   1.000
_cell.length_c   1.000
_cell.angle_alpha   90.00
_cell.angle_beta   90.00
_cell.angle_gamma   90.00
#
_symmetry.space_group_name_H-M   'P 1'
#
loop_
_entity.id
_entity.type
_entity.pdbx_description
1 polymer ?
#
loop_
_entity_poly.entity_id
_entity_poly.type
_entity_poly.pdbx_seq_one_letter_code
_entity_poly.pdbx_strand_id
1 'polypeptide(L)'
;MPKTITKEYVVYDLEDLKKDNELCDRIYQKFWIDSPDNINGWSDENIDSFKKFAETLNMSLDFSLSNAEYQDRGCYVKLIPDYRLDNKDYKEMLKDYKGNGYCFCDDLKTFTLKLLDKKEYKVLCEWATNDFVLEIQNKMFQLWFTDNEYYFSKQSFLEMVECNEYEFLENGRLA
;
A
#
# COMPACT_ATOMS: atom_id res chain seq x y z
N MET A 1 11.58 -1.33 -53.89
CA MET A 1 12.52 -1.13 -52.76
C MET A 1 11.72 -0.64 -51.58
N PRO A 2 11.82 -1.23 -50.38
CA PRO A 2 11.17 -0.70 -49.18
C PRO A 2 11.79 0.64 -48.83
N LYS A 3 10.94 1.62 -48.54
CA LYS A 3 11.38 2.93 -48.02
C LYS A 3 11.49 2.88 -46.51
N THR A 4 12.66 3.14 -45.98
CA THR A 4 12.84 3.35 -44.54
C THR A 4 12.33 4.75 -44.19
N ILE A 5 11.37 4.85 -43.29
CA ILE A 5 10.88 6.12 -42.72
C ILE A 5 11.51 6.23 -41.35
N THR A 6 12.39 7.18 -41.15
CA THR A 6 12.93 7.53 -39.85
C THR A 6 11.97 8.55 -39.21
N LYS A 7 11.44 8.24 -38.05
CA LYS A 7 10.68 9.20 -37.24
C LYS A 7 11.60 9.70 -36.12
N GLU A 8 11.73 11.00 -36.02
CA GLU A 8 12.38 11.64 -34.89
C GLU A 8 11.32 11.84 -33.78
N TYR A 9 11.68 11.48 -32.54
CA TYR A 9 10.86 11.70 -31.38
C TYR A 9 11.59 12.65 -30.44
N VAL A 10 10.85 13.55 -29.82
CA VAL A 10 11.34 14.35 -28.68
C VAL A 10 11.21 13.48 -27.45
N VAL A 11 12.30 13.37 -26.70
CA VAL A 11 12.42 12.60 -25.48
C VAL A 11 12.63 13.57 -24.33
N TYR A 12 11.96 13.36 -23.23
CA TYR A 12 11.99 14.19 -22.04
C TYR A 12 12.54 13.40 -20.86
N ASP A 13 13.56 13.93 -20.23
CA ASP A 13 14.18 13.36 -19.03
C ASP A 13 13.67 14.02 -17.74
N LEU A 14 14.21 13.60 -16.60
CA LEU A 14 13.86 14.15 -15.28
C LEU A 14 14.07 15.66 -15.19
N GLU A 15 15.12 16.20 -15.82
CA GLU A 15 15.42 17.62 -15.77
C GLU A 15 14.41 18.45 -16.56
N ASP A 16 13.89 17.90 -17.65
CA ASP A 16 12.82 18.53 -18.42
C ASP A 16 11.51 18.51 -17.62
N LEU A 17 11.20 17.39 -16.94
CA LEU A 17 10.03 17.28 -16.08
C LEU A 17 10.08 18.24 -14.89
N LYS A 18 11.26 18.45 -14.30
CA LYS A 18 11.45 19.41 -13.20
C LYS A 18 11.30 20.87 -13.65
N LYS A 19 11.58 21.18 -14.93
CA LYS A 19 11.49 22.54 -15.48
C LYS A 19 10.11 22.91 -15.98
N ASP A 20 9.36 21.94 -16.51
CA ASP A 20 8.04 22.14 -17.09
C ASP A 20 6.97 21.39 -16.30
N ASN A 21 6.25 22.11 -15.44
CA ASN A 21 5.21 21.56 -14.61
C ASN A 21 4.03 20.98 -15.41
N GLU A 22 3.66 21.59 -16.54
CA GLU A 22 2.53 21.10 -17.35
C GLU A 22 2.89 19.80 -18.06
N LEU A 23 4.10 19.71 -18.57
CA LEU A 23 4.65 18.49 -19.14
C LEU A 23 4.71 17.37 -18.08
N CYS A 24 5.25 17.69 -16.91
CA CYS A 24 5.34 16.76 -15.80
C CYS A 24 3.96 16.25 -15.37
N ASP A 25 2.97 17.12 -15.20
CA ASP A 25 1.61 16.74 -14.81
C ASP A 25 0.95 15.83 -15.85
N ARG A 26 1.15 16.12 -17.13
CA ARG A 26 0.62 15.30 -18.21
C ARG A 26 1.24 13.91 -18.25
N ILE A 27 2.57 13.81 -18.10
CA ILE A 27 3.28 12.52 -18.09
C ILE A 27 2.94 11.74 -16.83
N TYR A 28 2.96 12.38 -15.66
CA TYR A 28 2.54 11.80 -14.39
C TYR A 28 1.14 11.19 -14.48
N GLN A 29 0.17 11.94 -15.00
CA GLN A 29 -1.19 11.44 -15.15
C GLN A 29 -1.24 10.19 -16.05
N LYS A 30 -0.63 10.27 -17.23
CA LYS A 30 -0.72 9.20 -18.23
C LYS A 30 0.09 7.96 -17.89
N PHE A 31 1.28 8.14 -17.36
CA PHE A 31 2.20 7.04 -17.08
C PHE A 31 1.97 6.42 -15.71
N TRP A 32 1.65 7.25 -14.70
CA TRP A 32 1.60 6.81 -13.33
C TRP A 32 0.18 6.58 -12.83
N ILE A 33 -0.71 7.52 -13.03
CA ILE A 33 -2.09 7.42 -12.53
C ILE A 33 -2.96 6.54 -13.43
N ASP A 34 -2.94 6.77 -14.74
CA ASP A 34 -3.83 6.07 -15.70
C ASP A 34 -3.26 4.70 -16.13
N SER A 35 -2.08 4.30 -15.66
CA SER A 35 -1.47 3.03 -16.05
C SER A 35 -2.21 1.84 -15.43
N PRO A 36 -2.73 0.91 -16.24
CA PRO A 36 -3.39 -0.29 -15.71
C PRO A 36 -2.46 -1.18 -14.88
N ASP A 37 -1.15 -1.12 -15.13
CA ASP A 37 -0.16 -1.93 -14.41
C ASP A 37 0.08 -1.44 -12.97
N ASN A 38 -0.22 -0.18 -12.68
CA ASN A 38 -0.04 0.40 -11.35
C ASN A 38 -1.23 0.18 -10.41
N ILE A 39 -2.36 -0.31 -10.93
CA ILE A 39 -3.60 -0.44 -10.14
C ILE A 39 -3.50 -1.52 -9.06
N ASN A 40 -2.68 -2.55 -9.25
CA ASN A 40 -2.68 -3.73 -8.38
C ASN A 40 -1.34 -4.05 -7.69
N GLY A 41 -0.19 -3.68 -8.26
CA GLY A 41 1.11 -4.19 -7.80
C GLY A 41 1.49 -3.80 -6.37
N TRP A 42 1.19 -2.58 -5.96
CA TRP A 42 1.51 -2.08 -4.62
C TRP A 42 0.61 -2.63 -3.51
N SER A 43 -0.66 -2.90 -3.83
CA SER A 43 -1.62 -3.46 -2.89
C SER A 43 -1.26 -4.86 -2.41
N ASP A 44 -0.64 -5.68 -3.26
CA ASP A 44 -0.36 -7.08 -2.97
C ASP A 44 0.66 -7.24 -1.84
N GLU A 45 1.69 -6.43 -1.79
CA GLU A 45 2.71 -6.45 -0.74
C GLU A 45 2.14 -6.06 0.63
N ASN A 46 1.31 -5.03 0.66
CA ASN A 46 0.62 -4.60 1.87
C ASN A 46 -0.35 -5.66 2.38
N ILE A 47 -1.11 -6.25 1.46
CA ILE A 47 -2.06 -7.33 1.75
C ILE A 47 -1.35 -8.55 2.32
N ASP A 48 -0.23 -8.97 1.77
CA ASP A 48 0.54 -10.10 2.26
C ASP A 48 1.11 -9.84 3.66
N SER A 49 1.54 -8.61 3.92
CA SER A 49 1.97 -8.20 5.26
C SER A 49 0.83 -8.25 6.27
N PHE A 50 -0.35 -7.78 5.89
CA PHE A 50 -1.54 -7.80 6.73
C PHE A 50 -2.06 -9.21 6.98
N LYS A 51 -2.08 -10.08 5.95
CA LYS A 51 -2.45 -11.49 6.10
C LYS A 51 -1.54 -12.18 7.09
N LYS A 52 -0.23 -12.05 6.93
CA LYS A 52 0.75 -12.68 7.82
C LYS A 52 0.64 -12.17 9.26
N PHE A 53 0.34 -10.89 9.44
CA PHE A 53 0.09 -10.34 10.77
C PHE A 53 -1.21 -10.89 11.38
N ALA A 54 -2.28 -10.95 10.61
CA ALA A 54 -3.56 -11.51 11.05
C ALA A 54 -3.42 -12.98 11.43
N GLU A 55 -2.77 -13.81 10.61
CA GLU A 55 -2.47 -15.21 10.88
C GLU A 55 -1.68 -15.39 12.18
N THR A 56 -0.72 -14.51 12.45
CA THR A 56 0.05 -14.54 13.72
C THR A 56 -0.83 -14.32 14.94
N LEU A 57 -1.95 -13.60 14.79
CA LEU A 57 -2.92 -13.37 15.85
C LEU A 57 -4.07 -14.39 15.86
N ASN A 58 -4.00 -15.46 15.07
CA ASN A 58 -5.10 -16.39 14.81
C ASN A 58 -6.39 -15.67 14.39
N MET A 59 -6.25 -14.79 13.41
CA MET A 59 -7.34 -14.04 12.79
C MET A 59 -7.29 -14.24 11.28
N SER A 60 -8.44 -14.33 10.65
CA SER A 60 -8.55 -14.24 9.21
C SER A 60 -8.74 -12.78 8.76
N LEU A 61 -8.26 -12.46 7.56
CA LEU A 61 -8.34 -11.14 6.97
C LEU A 61 -9.34 -11.14 5.82
N ASP A 62 -10.35 -10.28 5.91
CA ASP A 62 -11.23 -9.93 4.81
C ASP A 62 -10.97 -8.46 4.43
N PHE A 63 -10.81 -8.19 3.14
CA PHE A 63 -10.43 -6.85 2.69
C PHE A 63 -10.96 -6.54 1.29
N SER A 64 -11.14 -5.26 1.06
CA SER A 64 -11.30 -4.67 -0.26
C SER A 64 -10.44 -3.41 -0.32
N LEU A 65 -9.32 -3.50 -0.98
CA LEU A 65 -8.38 -2.39 -1.15
C LEU A 65 -8.16 -2.19 -2.65
N SER A 66 -8.40 -1.00 -3.14
CA SER A 66 -8.22 -0.66 -4.54
C SER A 66 -7.71 0.76 -4.68
N ASN A 67 -6.78 0.94 -5.60
CA ASN A 67 -6.17 2.23 -5.90
C ASN A 67 -7.00 3.09 -6.87
N ALA A 68 -8.17 2.64 -7.31
CA ALA A 68 -8.99 3.42 -8.22
C ALA A 68 -9.64 4.60 -7.50
N GLU A 69 -9.48 5.80 -8.02
CA GLU A 69 -10.00 7.08 -7.50
C GLU A 69 -11.49 7.07 -7.13
N TYR A 70 -12.24 6.12 -7.63
CA TYR A 70 -13.70 6.00 -7.44
C TYR A 70 -14.11 5.07 -6.29
N GLN A 71 -13.16 4.53 -5.52
CA GLN A 71 -13.44 3.44 -4.60
C GLN A 71 -13.39 3.80 -3.12
N ASP A 72 -13.36 5.05 -2.74
CA ASP A 72 -13.52 5.51 -1.35
C ASP A 72 -14.71 4.87 -0.62
N ARG A 73 -15.69 4.36 -1.35
CA ARG A 73 -16.91 3.77 -0.80
C ARG A 73 -16.82 2.27 -0.54
N GLY A 74 -15.74 1.61 -0.93
CA GLY A 74 -15.60 0.16 -0.86
C GLY A 74 -14.31 -0.33 -0.22
N CYS A 75 -13.37 0.55 0.13
CA CYS A 75 -12.12 0.13 0.76
C CYS A 75 -12.33 -0.20 2.23
N TYR A 76 -11.92 -1.41 2.62
CA TYR A 76 -11.96 -1.84 4.01
C TYR A 76 -10.90 -2.89 4.29
N VAL A 77 -10.52 -2.96 5.56
CA VAL A 77 -9.76 -4.06 6.16
C VAL A 77 -10.54 -4.56 7.35
N LYS A 78 -10.81 -5.85 7.42
CA LYS A 78 -11.56 -6.49 8.48
C LYS A 78 -10.82 -7.70 9.00
N LEU A 79 -10.60 -7.73 10.31
CA LEU A 79 -10.04 -8.86 11.02
C LEU A 79 -11.17 -9.68 11.66
N ILE A 80 -11.10 -10.98 11.48
CA ILE A 80 -12.09 -11.94 11.99
C ILE A 80 -11.35 -12.91 12.90
N PRO A 81 -11.48 -12.79 14.25
CA PRO A 81 -10.85 -13.71 15.18
C PRO A 81 -11.40 -15.12 15.05
N ASP A 82 -10.53 -16.12 15.01
CA ASP A 82 -10.94 -17.53 14.94
C ASP A 82 -11.46 -18.01 16.29
N TYR A 83 -10.88 -17.54 17.40
CA TYR A 83 -11.29 -17.88 18.74
C TYR A 83 -10.91 -16.80 19.77
N ARG A 84 -11.41 -16.97 20.99
CA ARG A 84 -11.22 -16.02 22.07
C ARG A 84 -9.86 -16.21 22.74
N LEU A 85 -9.09 -15.14 22.80
CA LEU A 85 -7.78 -15.07 23.43
C LEU A 85 -7.71 -13.90 24.42
N ASP A 86 -6.76 -13.97 25.35
CA ASP A 86 -6.45 -12.86 26.25
C ASP A 86 -5.17 -12.11 25.86
N ASN A 87 -4.84 -11.03 26.57
CA ASN A 87 -3.66 -10.22 26.30
C ASN A 87 -2.36 -11.00 26.34
N LYS A 88 -2.27 -12.00 27.21
CA LYS A 88 -1.05 -12.80 27.37
C LYS A 88 -0.83 -13.65 26.14
N ASP A 89 -1.89 -14.27 25.66
CA ASP A 89 -1.85 -15.13 24.47
C ASP A 89 -1.40 -14.30 23.26
N TYR A 90 -1.99 -13.14 23.03
CA TYR A 90 -1.58 -12.24 21.93
C TYR A 90 -0.15 -11.76 22.05
N LYS A 91 0.32 -11.42 23.25
CA LYS A 91 1.72 -11.02 23.48
C LYS A 91 2.68 -12.16 23.17
N GLU A 92 2.34 -13.39 23.52
CA GLU A 92 3.14 -14.56 23.20
C GLU A 92 3.22 -14.82 21.70
N MET A 93 2.12 -14.73 20.97
CA MET A 93 2.07 -14.87 19.53
C MET A 93 2.92 -13.82 18.80
N LEU A 94 2.94 -12.59 19.29
CA LEU A 94 3.71 -11.49 18.69
C LEU A 94 5.20 -11.53 19.06
N LYS A 95 5.61 -12.31 20.04
CA LYS A 95 7.00 -12.34 20.52
C LYS A 95 8.00 -12.69 19.44
N ASP A 96 7.68 -13.70 18.65
CA ASP A 96 8.53 -14.23 17.58
C ASP A 96 8.15 -13.71 16.18
N TYR A 97 7.20 -12.81 16.11
CA TYR A 97 6.76 -12.25 14.84
C TYR A 97 7.88 -11.44 14.17
N LYS A 98 8.21 -11.84 12.96
CA LYS A 98 9.27 -11.24 12.16
C LYS A 98 8.70 -10.76 10.84
N GLY A 99 7.76 -10.01 10.70
CA GLY A 99 7.23 -9.47 9.45
C GLY A 99 7.84 -9.99 8.12
N ASN A 100 7.38 -9.47 7.01
CA ASN A 100 7.90 -9.81 5.68
C ASN A 100 9.09 -8.95 5.24
N GLY A 101 9.67 -8.14 6.15
CA GLY A 101 10.65 -7.13 5.82
C GLY A 101 10.06 -5.76 5.46
N TYR A 102 8.75 -5.65 5.35
CA TYR A 102 8.06 -4.37 5.14
C TYR A 102 7.87 -3.62 6.47
N CYS A 103 7.97 -2.29 6.42
CA CYS A 103 7.85 -1.43 7.61
C CYS A 103 6.52 -1.58 8.35
N PHE A 104 5.43 -1.88 7.64
CA PHE A 104 4.11 -2.12 8.25
C PHE A 104 4.11 -3.20 9.33
N CYS A 105 4.92 -4.24 9.15
CA CYS A 105 4.99 -5.35 10.08
C CYS A 105 5.48 -4.92 11.45
N ASP A 106 6.51 -4.10 11.50
CA ASP A 106 7.08 -3.58 12.75
C ASP A 106 6.17 -2.54 13.38
N ASP A 107 5.52 -1.71 12.57
CA ASP A 107 4.54 -0.73 13.02
C ASP A 107 3.32 -1.41 13.63
N LEU A 108 2.76 -2.42 12.98
CA LEU A 108 1.62 -3.18 13.49
C LEU A 108 1.96 -3.91 14.79
N LYS A 109 3.13 -4.57 14.84
CA LYS A 109 3.62 -5.24 16.05
C LYS A 109 3.76 -4.27 17.21
N THR A 110 4.44 -3.16 16.97
CA THR A 110 4.69 -2.12 17.98
C THR A 110 3.40 -1.50 18.48
N PHE A 111 2.48 -1.18 17.57
CA PHE A 111 1.17 -0.65 17.90
C PHE A 111 0.36 -1.63 18.75
N THR A 112 0.27 -2.88 18.31
CA THR A 112 -0.52 -3.92 19.01
C THR A 112 0.03 -4.22 20.41
N LEU A 113 1.35 -4.29 20.56
CA LEU A 113 1.97 -4.48 21.88
C LEU A 113 1.66 -3.31 22.83
N LYS A 114 1.75 -2.07 22.35
CA LYS A 114 1.39 -0.88 23.15
C LYS A 114 -0.08 -0.87 23.53
N LEU A 115 -0.94 -1.36 22.66
CA LEU A 115 -2.36 -1.47 22.92
C LEU A 115 -2.63 -2.49 24.03
N LEU A 116 -2.02 -3.68 23.94
CA LEU A 116 -2.14 -4.76 24.92
C LEU A 116 -1.53 -4.40 26.28
N ASP A 117 -0.60 -3.47 26.37
CA ASP A 117 -0.03 -2.96 27.62
C ASP A 117 -0.97 -2.01 28.37
N LYS A 118 -1.88 -1.37 27.67
CA LYS A 118 -2.77 -0.34 28.25
C LYS A 118 -4.13 -0.89 28.70
N LYS A 119 -4.63 -1.92 28.04
CA LYS A 119 -5.98 -2.43 28.25
C LYS A 119 -5.97 -3.95 28.30
N GLU A 120 -6.89 -4.52 29.08
CA GLU A 120 -7.21 -5.94 28.97
C GLU A 120 -8.34 -6.14 27.97
N TYR A 121 -8.01 -6.81 26.87
CA TYR A 121 -8.99 -7.17 25.86
C TYR A 121 -9.36 -8.64 25.97
N LYS A 122 -10.64 -8.90 25.82
CA LYS A 122 -11.16 -10.24 25.59
C LYS A 122 -11.82 -10.24 24.23
N VAL A 123 -11.14 -10.75 23.24
CA VAL A 123 -11.71 -10.88 21.91
C VAL A 123 -12.84 -11.90 21.94
N LEU A 124 -14.00 -11.49 21.50
CA LEU A 124 -15.18 -12.36 21.38
C LEU A 124 -15.20 -12.93 19.98
N CYS A 125 -15.26 -14.26 19.88
CA CYS A 125 -15.33 -14.95 18.60
C CYS A 125 -16.64 -14.68 17.84
N GLU A 126 -16.53 -14.77 16.56
CA GLU A 126 -17.54 -14.99 15.51
C GLU A 126 -18.47 -13.83 15.14
N TRP A 127 -18.94 -12.95 16.04
CA TRP A 127 -19.98 -11.98 15.65
C TRP A 127 -19.83 -10.58 16.24
N ALA A 128 -18.90 -10.38 17.14
CA ALA A 128 -18.69 -9.08 17.77
C ALA A 128 -17.22 -8.63 17.63
N THR A 129 -16.97 -7.70 16.75
CA THR A 129 -15.71 -6.94 16.72
C THR A 129 -15.62 -6.14 18.00
N ASN A 130 -14.59 -6.36 18.79
CA ASN A 130 -14.35 -5.52 19.96
C ASN A 130 -13.38 -4.38 19.65
N ASP A 131 -13.21 -3.45 20.61
CA ASP A 131 -12.36 -2.29 20.46
C ASP A 131 -10.91 -2.64 20.06
N PHE A 132 -10.38 -3.76 20.55
CA PHE A 132 -9.04 -4.21 20.22
C PHE A 132 -8.88 -4.54 18.73
N VAL A 133 -9.79 -5.34 18.19
CA VAL A 133 -9.80 -5.71 16.78
C VAL A 133 -10.02 -4.49 15.91
N LEU A 134 -10.95 -3.62 16.29
CA LEU A 134 -11.22 -2.37 15.57
C LEU A 134 -10.01 -1.42 15.54
N GLU A 135 -9.28 -1.29 16.65
CA GLU A 135 -8.08 -0.45 16.70
C GLU A 135 -6.99 -0.99 15.77
N ILE A 136 -6.80 -2.32 15.70
CA ILE A 136 -5.83 -2.93 14.77
C ILE A 136 -6.28 -2.75 13.31
N GLN A 137 -7.55 -2.98 13.00
CA GLN A 137 -8.11 -2.77 11.67
C GLN A 137 -7.92 -1.33 11.19
N ASN A 138 -8.22 -0.36 12.05
CA ASN A 138 -8.04 1.05 11.76
C ASN A 138 -6.57 1.38 11.53
N LYS A 139 -5.65 0.79 12.30
CA LYS A 139 -4.20 0.99 12.09
C LYS A 139 -3.75 0.40 10.76
N MET A 140 -4.20 -0.79 10.40
CA MET A 140 -3.90 -1.40 9.09
C MET A 140 -4.39 -0.50 7.94
N PHE A 141 -5.63 -0.04 8.04
CA PHE A 141 -6.20 0.84 7.03
C PHE A 141 -5.43 2.16 6.90
N GLN A 142 -5.06 2.78 8.03
CA GLN A 142 -4.25 4.00 8.04
C GLN A 142 -2.87 3.79 7.40
N LEU A 143 -2.20 2.68 7.69
CA LEU A 143 -0.90 2.36 7.11
C LEU A 143 -1.01 2.21 5.59
N TRP A 144 -1.98 1.42 5.13
CA TRP A 144 -2.24 1.27 3.72
C TRP A 144 -2.57 2.60 3.04
N PHE A 145 -3.47 3.39 3.63
CA PHE A 145 -3.93 4.65 3.06
C PHE A 145 -2.77 5.66 2.92
N THR A 146 -1.97 5.84 3.97
CA THR A 146 -0.83 6.77 3.96
C THR A 146 0.21 6.35 2.92
N ASP A 147 0.48 5.06 2.83
CA ASP A 147 1.44 4.54 1.89
C ASP A 147 0.95 4.66 0.44
N ASN A 148 -0.33 4.40 0.23
CA ASN A 148 -0.99 4.58 -1.06
C ASN A 148 -1.00 6.05 -1.50
N GLU A 149 -1.29 7.00 -0.60
CA GLU A 149 -1.20 8.44 -0.90
C GLU A 149 0.22 8.84 -1.31
N TYR A 150 1.24 8.33 -0.60
CA TYR A 150 2.63 8.59 -0.98
C TYR A 150 2.97 7.98 -2.33
N TYR A 151 2.63 6.71 -2.57
CA TYR A 151 2.91 6.01 -3.82
C TYR A 151 2.34 6.74 -5.04
N PHE A 152 1.10 7.22 -4.95
CA PHE A 152 0.46 8.00 -6.01
C PHE A 152 0.79 9.48 -5.97
N SER A 153 1.72 9.93 -5.14
CA SER A 153 2.16 11.32 -5.15
C SER A 153 3.08 11.62 -6.34
N LYS A 154 3.06 12.89 -6.78
CA LYS A 154 3.99 13.38 -7.80
C LYS A 154 5.46 13.27 -7.34
N GLN A 155 5.70 13.35 -6.04
CA GLN A 155 7.03 13.17 -5.46
C GLN A 155 7.54 11.75 -5.71
N SER A 156 6.75 10.73 -5.33
CA SER A 156 7.10 9.32 -5.55
C SER A 156 7.32 9.01 -7.04
N PHE A 157 6.48 9.58 -7.92
CA PHE A 157 6.68 9.47 -9.37
C PHE A 157 8.05 10.02 -9.81
N LEU A 158 8.43 11.21 -9.38
CA LEU A 158 9.73 11.82 -9.76
C LEU A 158 10.92 11.05 -9.18
N GLU A 159 10.80 10.53 -7.95
CA GLU A 159 11.81 9.66 -7.35
C GLU A 159 11.97 8.35 -8.14
N MET A 160 10.88 7.76 -8.59
CA MET A 160 10.90 6.58 -9.44
C MET A 160 11.55 6.86 -10.80
N VAL A 161 11.24 8.00 -11.43
CA VAL A 161 11.88 8.44 -12.69
C VAL A 161 13.39 8.60 -12.49
N GLU A 162 13.82 9.21 -11.38
CA GLU A 162 15.22 9.40 -11.04
C GLU A 162 15.96 8.07 -10.81
N CYS A 163 15.36 7.17 -10.01
CA CYS A 163 15.98 5.89 -9.68
C CYS A 163 16.12 4.94 -10.87
N ASN A 164 15.22 5.03 -11.84
CA ASN A 164 15.23 4.14 -13.02
C ASN A 164 15.76 4.83 -14.29
N GLU A 165 16.17 6.09 -14.19
CA GLU A 165 16.66 6.89 -15.33
C GLU A 165 15.67 6.88 -16.51
N TYR A 166 14.35 6.98 -16.21
CA TYR A 166 13.32 6.92 -17.21
C TYR A 166 13.28 8.18 -18.07
N GLU A 167 13.13 7.96 -19.38
CA GLU A 167 12.88 8.99 -20.38
C GLU A 167 11.49 8.77 -21.00
N PHE A 168 10.82 9.85 -21.35
CA PHE A 168 9.44 9.79 -21.82
C PHE A 168 9.26 10.47 -23.18
N LEU A 169 8.36 9.92 -23.97
CA LEU A 169 7.76 10.61 -25.10
C LEU A 169 6.67 11.59 -24.61
N GLU A 170 6.32 12.56 -25.42
CA GLU A 170 5.27 13.56 -25.11
C GLU A 170 3.91 12.94 -24.74
N ASN A 171 3.63 11.76 -25.21
CA ASN A 171 2.40 11.02 -24.92
C ASN A 171 2.43 10.24 -23.60
N GLY A 172 3.51 10.36 -22.79
CA GLY A 172 3.68 9.68 -21.51
C GLY A 172 4.16 8.23 -21.59
N ARG A 173 4.54 7.73 -22.76
CA ARG A 173 5.17 6.42 -22.90
C ARG A 173 6.67 6.52 -22.64
N LEU A 174 7.25 5.46 -22.12
CA LEU A 174 8.71 5.32 -22.06
C LEU A 174 9.31 5.38 -23.48
N ALA A 175 10.44 6.08 -23.60
CA ALA A 175 11.16 6.24 -24.85
C ALA A 175 11.97 5.00 -25.25
#